data_221e807d65b69eb27eee7777c27240a9
#
_entry.id   221e807d65b69eb27eee7777c27240a9
#
_cell.length_a   1.000
_cell.length_b   1.000
_cell.length_c   1.000
_cell.angle_alpha   90.00
_cell.angle_beta   90.00
_cell.angle_gamma   90.00
#
_symmetry.space_group_name_H-M   'P 1'
#
loop_
_entity.id
_entity.type
_entity.pdbx_description
1 polymer ?
#
loop_
_entity_poly.entity_id
_entity_poly.type
_entity_poly.pdbx_seq_one_letter_code
_entity_poly.pdbx_strand_id
1 'polypeptide(L)'
;MKYLVTWAWEMDGHAGASAIVCDTINAVKQYMDECLKDDEGKPMGKFTSSRMTDYGYEYFGEWECGQIALSVRKFKNYSEMKNKEVFARTG
;
A
#
# COMPACT_ATOMS: atom_id res chain seq x y z
N MET A 1 -11.74 -4.45 13.05
CA MET A 1 -10.68 -4.97 12.15
C MET A 1 -9.79 -3.83 11.69
N LYS A 2 -8.50 -4.11 11.59
CA LYS A 2 -7.53 -3.11 11.16
C LYS A 2 -6.92 -3.51 9.82
N TYR A 3 -6.28 -2.55 9.17
CA TYR A 3 -5.69 -2.75 7.86
C TYR A 3 -4.24 -2.27 7.89
N LEU A 4 -3.32 -3.14 7.49
CA LEU A 4 -1.94 -2.76 7.26
C LEU A 4 -1.78 -2.45 5.78
N VAL A 5 -1.42 -1.21 5.48
CA VAL A 5 -1.17 -0.76 4.11
C VAL A 5 0.31 -0.55 3.95
N THR A 6 0.92 -1.30 3.07
CA THR A 6 2.33 -1.13 2.71
C THR A 6 2.42 -0.72 1.26
N TRP A 7 3.33 0.18 0.95
CA TRP A 7 3.54 0.60 -0.42
C TRP A 7 5.01 0.81 -0.71
N ALA A 8 5.36 0.48 -1.93
CA ALA A 8 6.71 0.64 -2.44
C ALA A 8 6.63 1.37 -3.76
N TRP A 9 7.61 2.19 -4.04
CA TRP A 9 7.62 3.00 -5.26
C TRP A 9 9.03 3.14 -5.81
N GLU A 10 9.08 3.41 -7.11
CA GLU A 10 10.32 3.71 -7.81
C GLU A 10 10.01 4.85 -8.78
N MET A 11 10.86 5.87 -8.80
CA MET A 11 10.69 7.04 -9.64
C MET A 11 12.06 7.63 -9.98
N ASP A 12 12.37 7.71 -11.26
CA ASP A 12 13.62 8.31 -11.76
C ASP A 12 14.89 7.72 -11.11
N GLY A 13 14.90 6.43 -10.86
CA GLY A 13 16.03 5.76 -10.23
C GLY A 13 16.07 5.85 -8.71
N HIS A 14 15.10 6.52 -8.10
CA HIS A 14 14.93 6.54 -6.66
C HIS A 14 13.84 5.54 -6.26
N ALA A 15 13.99 4.94 -5.11
CA ALA A 15 13.03 3.97 -4.60
C ALA A 15 12.76 4.22 -3.13
N GLY A 16 11.57 3.87 -2.69
CA GLY A 16 11.18 3.99 -1.30
C GLY A 16 10.04 3.04 -0.95
N ALA A 17 9.80 2.91 0.34
CA ALA A 17 8.71 2.10 0.85
C ALA A 17 8.24 2.67 2.18
N SER A 18 6.96 2.48 2.48
CA SER A 18 6.42 2.85 3.79
C SER A 18 5.23 1.98 4.13
N ALA A 19 4.80 2.07 5.39
CA ALA A 19 3.68 1.30 5.89
C ALA A 19 2.87 2.15 6.87
N ILE A 20 1.56 1.91 6.89
CA ILE A 20 0.65 2.59 7.80
C ILE A 20 -0.43 1.62 8.24
N VAL A 21 -0.92 1.77 9.45
CA VAL A 21 -2.08 1.02 9.95
C VAL A 21 -3.29 1.93 9.87
N CYS A 22 -4.35 1.44 9.21
CA CYS A 22 -5.61 2.15 9.10
C CYS A 22 -6.70 1.43 9.88
N ASP A 23 -7.56 2.18 10.56
CA ASP A 23 -8.64 1.61 11.37
C ASP A 23 -9.89 1.31 10.56
N THR A 24 -10.08 1.96 9.41
CA THR A 24 -11.27 1.81 8.59
C THR A 24 -10.89 1.67 7.12
N ILE A 25 -11.82 1.11 6.35
CA ILE A 25 -11.61 1.00 4.89
C ILE A 25 -11.61 2.39 4.22
N ASN A 26 -12.33 3.34 4.78
CA ASN A 26 -12.31 4.71 4.25
C ASN A 26 -10.93 5.34 4.42
N ALA A 27 -10.27 5.09 5.55
CA ALA A 27 -8.91 5.57 5.77
C ALA A 27 -7.93 4.92 4.78
N VAL A 28 -8.12 3.64 4.45
CA VAL A 28 -7.33 2.95 3.43
C VAL A 28 -7.48 3.63 2.08
N LYS A 29 -8.72 3.88 1.66
CA LYS A 29 -9.00 4.53 0.37
C LYS A 29 -8.40 5.93 0.30
N GLN A 30 -8.49 6.68 1.38
CA GLN A 30 -7.93 8.02 1.47
C GLN A 30 -6.40 7.99 1.34
N TYR A 31 -5.75 7.05 2.01
CA TYR A 31 -4.31 6.88 1.91
C TYR A 31 -3.87 6.48 0.50
N MET A 32 -4.59 5.56 -0.13
CA MET A 32 -4.31 5.16 -1.51
C MET A 32 -4.39 6.35 -2.47
N ASP A 33 -5.38 7.20 -2.27
CA ASP A 33 -5.56 8.42 -3.07
C ASP A 33 -4.38 9.37 -2.89
N GLU A 34 -3.92 9.55 -1.65
CA GLU A 34 -2.77 10.40 -1.35
C GLU A 34 -1.47 9.88 -1.97
N CYS A 35 -1.30 8.56 -2.06
CA CYS A 35 -0.13 7.96 -2.70
C CYS A 35 -0.02 8.30 -4.19
N LEU A 36 -1.11 8.69 -4.83
CA LEU A 36 -1.14 9.04 -6.24
C LEU A 36 -1.06 10.54 -6.50
N LYS A 37 -0.85 11.35 -5.46
CA LYS A 37 -0.78 12.80 -5.57
C LYS A 37 0.59 13.31 -5.22
N ASP A 38 0.95 14.45 -5.81
CA ASP A 38 2.19 15.14 -5.44
C ASP A 38 2.00 15.97 -4.16
N ASP A 39 3.05 16.70 -3.75
CA ASP A 39 3.02 17.51 -2.53
C ASP A 39 1.99 18.63 -2.59
N GLU A 40 1.57 19.03 -3.78
CA GLU A 40 0.57 20.08 -3.98
C GLU A 40 -0.85 19.52 -4.11
N GLY A 41 -1.01 18.19 -4.00
CA GLY A 41 -2.29 17.52 -4.13
C GLY A 41 -2.74 17.28 -5.55
N LYS A 42 -1.86 17.48 -6.54
CA LYS A 42 -2.19 17.23 -7.94
C LYS A 42 -2.01 15.75 -8.28
N PRO A 43 -2.90 15.17 -9.09
CA PRO A 43 -2.72 13.79 -9.53
C PRO A 43 -1.42 13.61 -10.30
N MET A 44 -0.64 12.60 -9.95
CA MET A 44 0.60 12.29 -10.66
C MET A 44 0.68 10.81 -11.07
N GLY A 45 -0.37 10.07 -10.84
CA GLY A 45 -0.39 8.66 -11.21
C GLY A 45 -1.74 8.03 -11.03
N LYS A 46 -1.83 6.76 -11.34
CA LYS A 46 -3.06 5.97 -11.21
C LYS A 46 -2.74 4.51 -10.96
N PHE A 47 -3.66 3.81 -10.31
CA PHE A 47 -3.61 2.35 -10.22
C PHE A 47 -4.13 1.75 -11.52
N THR A 48 -3.36 0.84 -12.09
CA THR A 48 -3.66 0.23 -13.39
C THR A 48 -4.14 -1.20 -13.27
N SER A 49 -3.86 -1.87 -12.16
CA SER A 49 -4.32 -3.23 -11.92
C SER A 49 -4.42 -3.52 -10.44
N SER A 50 -5.19 -4.55 -10.11
CA SER A 50 -5.33 -5.03 -8.74
C SER A 50 -5.56 -6.53 -8.76
N ARG A 51 -5.24 -7.18 -7.63
CA ARG A 51 -5.56 -8.60 -7.44
C ARG A 51 -5.87 -8.88 -5.98
N MET A 52 -6.69 -9.90 -5.75
CA MET A 52 -6.97 -10.39 -4.41
C MET A 52 -5.91 -11.43 -4.03
N THR A 53 -5.47 -11.40 -2.77
CA THR A 53 -4.56 -12.40 -2.20
C THR A 53 -5.23 -13.07 -1.01
N ASP A 54 -4.58 -14.09 -0.44
CA ASP A 54 -5.08 -14.77 0.76
C ASP A 54 -5.17 -13.83 1.97
N TYR A 55 -4.44 -12.73 1.97
CA TYR A 55 -4.37 -11.81 3.11
C TYR A 55 -5.07 -10.49 2.87
N GLY A 56 -5.46 -10.18 1.64
CA GLY A 56 -6.10 -8.92 1.29
C GLY A 56 -5.99 -8.61 -0.18
N TYR A 57 -5.54 -7.40 -0.50
CA TYR A 57 -5.49 -6.91 -1.87
C TYR A 57 -4.13 -6.33 -2.20
N GLU A 58 -3.73 -6.46 -3.46
CA GLU A 58 -2.56 -5.77 -4.00
C GLU A 58 -2.99 -4.89 -5.16
N TYR A 59 -2.39 -3.70 -5.24
CA TYR A 59 -2.65 -2.71 -6.29
C TYR A 59 -1.33 -2.33 -6.92
N PHE A 60 -1.33 -2.20 -8.24
CA PHE A 60 -0.16 -1.77 -9.01
C PHE A 60 -0.54 -0.56 -9.82
N GLY A 61 0.34 0.41 -9.87
CA GLY A 61 0.07 1.65 -10.56
C GLY A 61 1.29 2.26 -11.18
N GLU A 62 1.07 3.36 -11.88
CA GLU A 62 2.12 4.11 -12.57
C GLU A 62 2.02 5.57 -12.17
N TRP A 63 3.17 6.16 -11.90
CA TRP A 63 3.35 7.61 -11.83
C TRP A 63 3.95 8.09 -13.16
N GLU A 64 4.06 9.41 -13.33
CA GLU A 64 4.63 9.98 -14.55
C GLU A 64 5.99 9.41 -14.89
N CYS A 65 6.84 9.18 -13.90
CA CYS A 65 8.22 8.76 -14.10
C CYS A 65 8.54 7.48 -13.34
N GLY A 66 7.55 6.67 -12.99
CA GLY A 66 7.83 5.48 -12.20
C GLY A 66 6.64 4.59 -11.94
N GLN A 67 6.79 3.74 -10.96
CA GLN A 67 5.81 2.70 -10.62
C GLN A 67 5.56 2.66 -9.13
N ILE A 68 4.37 2.18 -8.76
CA ILE A 68 3.98 2.00 -7.36
C ILE A 68 3.31 0.63 -7.20
N ALA A 69 3.63 -0.03 -6.11
CA ALA A 69 2.95 -1.25 -5.67
C ALA A 69 2.47 -1.04 -4.25
N LEU A 70 1.22 -1.40 -3.98
CA LEU A 70 0.60 -1.18 -2.69
C LEU A 70 -0.13 -2.45 -2.27
N SER A 71 0.01 -2.86 -1.02
CA SER A 71 -0.76 -3.98 -0.50
C SER A 71 -1.56 -3.57 0.71
N VAL A 72 -2.76 -4.14 0.82
CA VAL A 72 -3.68 -3.93 1.95
C VAL A 72 -3.92 -5.29 2.58
N ARG A 73 -3.58 -5.43 3.86
CA ARG A 73 -3.75 -6.67 4.61
C ARG A 73 -4.66 -6.43 5.80
N LYS A 74 -5.66 -7.30 5.96
CA LYS A 74 -6.57 -7.24 7.10
C LYS A 74 -6.00 -8.03 8.26
N PHE A 75 -6.18 -7.52 9.46
CA PHE A 75 -5.82 -8.25 10.68
C PHE A 75 -6.75 -7.85 11.82
N LYS A 76 -6.91 -8.74 12.79
CA LYS A 76 -7.81 -8.51 13.93
C LYS A 76 -7.13 -7.74 15.04
N ASN A 77 -5.86 -8.01 15.27
CA ASN A 77 -5.09 -7.37 16.34
C ASN A 77 -3.62 -7.36 15.98
N TYR A 78 -2.86 -6.63 16.79
CA TYR A 78 -1.42 -6.44 16.57
C TYR A 78 -0.64 -7.77 16.53
N SER A 79 -0.99 -8.71 17.38
CA SER A 79 -0.29 -10.01 17.44
C SER A 79 -0.45 -10.78 16.14
N GLU A 80 -1.65 -10.78 15.57
CA GLU A 80 -1.92 -11.43 14.30
C GLU A 80 -1.10 -10.80 13.17
N MET A 81 -1.11 -9.48 13.09
CA MET A 81 -0.34 -8.73 12.10
C MET A 81 1.15 -9.06 12.23
N LYS A 82 1.68 -8.99 13.44
CA LYS A 82 3.10 -9.21 13.71
C LYS A 82 3.54 -10.59 13.24
N ASN A 83 2.76 -11.61 13.55
CA ASN A 83 3.09 -12.99 13.16
C ASN A 83 3.10 -13.14 11.64
N LYS A 84 2.09 -12.64 10.96
CA LYS A 84 1.98 -12.73 9.51
C LYS A 84 3.09 -11.97 8.79
N GLU A 85 3.36 -10.76 9.22
CA GLU A 85 4.37 -9.92 8.56
C GLU A 85 5.79 -10.44 8.78
N VAL A 86 6.10 -10.93 9.96
CA VAL A 86 7.42 -11.49 10.25
C VAL A 86 7.66 -12.73 9.38
N PHE A 87 6.69 -13.63 9.28
CA PHE A 87 6.82 -14.82 8.44
C PHE A 87 6.89 -14.48 6.96
N ALA A 88 6.14 -13.49 6.51
CA ALA A 88 6.18 -13.05 5.12
C ALA A 88 7.55 -12.51 4.74
N ARG A 89 8.25 -11.86 5.66
CA ARG A 89 9.59 -11.32 5.40
C ARG A 89 10.68 -12.37 5.43
N THR A 90 10.52 -13.39 6.23
CA THR A 90 11.53 -14.44 6.38
C THR A 90 11.31 -15.61 5.44
N GLY A 91 10.10 -15.71 4.93
CA GLY A 91 9.74 -16.72 3.94
C GLY A 91 10.11 -16.28 2.56
#